data_76b035ec0bfbe5ea9a3f2a9933893bc4
#
_entry.id   76b035ec0bfbe5ea9a3f2a9933893bc4
#
_cell.length_a   1.000
_cell.length_b   1.000
_cell.length_c   1.000
_cell.angle_alpha   90.00
_cell.angle_beta   90.00
_cell.angle_gamma   90.00
#
_symmetry.space_group_name_H-M   'P 1'
#
loop_
_entity.id
_entity.type
_entity.pdbx_description
1 polymer ?
#
loop_
_entity_poly.entity_id
_entity_poly.type
_entity_poly.pdbx_seq_one_letter_code
_entity_poly.pdbx_strand_id
1 'polypeptide(L)'
;MRVEDVKPRHIDDMLKGIVDRGAPTIATDVLRWTRRIFDYGIKRHALEINPCSAFEVSDAGGKEVARERWLTRDELIRLFQAMRMAKGFSRQNELTFKLLLTLCVRKMELCAARWEEFDLDGAIWHLPEERSKNGDAIDIPLPSPAVEWLRELRTFSCNSKWVLPARKMQNRMIPHIQESTLPVALAKVRAEMPDVPNYTIHDFRR
;
A
#
# COMPACT_ATOMS: atom_id res chain seq x y z
N MET A 1 6.32 -15.04 -30.36
CA MET A 1 6.46 -13.73 -31.02
C MET A 1 7.72 -13.09 -30.48
N ARG A 2 8.61 -12.61 -31.34
CA ARG A 2 9.81 -11.88 -30.93
C ARG A 2 9.42 -10.42 -30.64
N VAL A 3 10.25 -9.71 -29.88
CA VAL A 3 10.00 -8.29 -29.53
C VAL A 3 9.93 -7.40 -30.78
N GLU A 4 10.73 -7.72 -31.78
CA GLU A 4 10.79 -7.06 -33.13
C GLU A 4 9.47 -7.21 -33.92
N ASP A 5 8.70 -8.29 -33.65
CA ASP A 5 7.47 -8.60 -34.38
C ASP A 5 6.22 -7.89 -33.71
N VAL A 6 6.42 -7.21 -32.59
CA VAL A 6 5.34 -6.51 -31.91
C VAL A 6 4.92 -5.29 -32.71
N LYS A 7 3.66 -5.27 -33.14
CA LYS A 7 3.04 -4.18 -33.91
C LYS A 7 2.06 -3.38 -33.07
N PRO A 8 1.74 -2.14 -33.44
CA PRO A 8 0.75 -1.32 -32.74
C PRO A 8 -0.58 -2.05 -32.47
N ARG A 9 -1.08 -2.86 -33.40
CA ARG A 9 -2.30 -3.65 -33.21
C ARG A 9 -2.24 -4.59 -31.99
N HIS A 10 -1.06 -5.17 -31.70
CA HIS A 10 -0.91 -6.06 -30.54
C HIS A 10 -1.00 -5.28 -29.24
N ILE A 11 -0.54 -4.03 -29.23
CA ILE A 11 -0.68 -3.12 -28.11
C ILE A 11 -2.14 -2.75 -27.93
N ASP A 12 -2.83 -2.38 -28.99
CA ASP A 12 -4.26 -2.04 -28.99
C ASP A 12 -5.11 -3.20 -28.45
N ASP A 13 -4.93 -4.42 -28.97
CA ASP A 13 -5.65 -5.62 -28.55
C ASP A 13 -5.40 -5.91 -27.05
N MET A 14 -4.17 -5.75 -26.58
CA MET A 14 -3.80 -5.92 -25.19
C MET A 14 -4.50 -4.89 -24.28
N LEU A 15 -4.46 -3.61 -24.67
CA LEU A 15 -5.08 -2.52 -23.88
C LEU A 15 -6.61 -2.68 -23.82
N LYS A 16 -7.25 -2.94 -24.96
CA LYS A 16 -8.68 -3.23 -25.04
C LYS A 16 -9.07 -4.39 -24.14
N GLY A 17 -8.35 -5.51 -24.22
CA GLY A 17 -8.62 -6.67 -23.38
C GLY A 17 -8.48 -6.40 -21.86
N ILE A 18 -7.69 -5.41 -21.44
CA ILE A 18 -7.58 -4.99 -20.05
C ILE A 18 -8.76 -4.07 -19.68
N VAL A 19 -9.11 -3.14 -20.54
CA VAL A 19 -10.25 -2.21 -20.34
C VAL A 19 -11.56 -2.99 -20.27
N ASP A 20 -11.78 -3.93 -21.17
CA ASP A 20 -13.01 -4.78 -21.24
C ASP A 20 -13.20 -5.63 -19.97
N ARG A 21 -12.11 -5.96 -19.26
CA ARG A 21 -12.16 -6.61 -17.94
C ARG A 21 -12.49 -5.65 -16.80
N GLY A 22 -12.76 -4.39 -17.06
CA GLY A 22 -13.10 -3.36 -16.06
C GLY A 22 -11.87 -2.81 -15.31
N ALA A 23 -10.68 -2.84 -15.90
CA ALA A 23 -9.43 -2.42 -15.26
C ALA A 23 -8.71 -1.27 -16.02
N PRO A 24 -9.36 -0.12 -16.29
CA PRO A 24 -8.81 0.95 -17.12
C PRO A 24 -7.51 1.54 -16.55
N THR A 25 -7.40 1.70 -15.24
CA THR A 25 -6.16 2.20 -14.60
C THR A 25 -4.97 1.26 -14.86
N ILE A 26 -5.21 -0.06 -14.83
CA ILE A 26 -4.19 -1.06 -15.14
C ILE A 26 -3.76 -0.95 -16.61
N ALA A 27 -4.70 -0.71 -17.54
CA ALA A 27 -4.38 -0.52 -18.95
C ALA A 27 -3.44 0.68 -19.15
N THR A 28 -3.69 1.78 -18.47
CA THR A 28 -2.83 2.98 -18.49
C THR A 28 -1.42 2.68 -17.96
N ASP A 29 -1.31 1.95 -16.85
CA ASP A 29 -0.01 1.55 -16.30
C ASP A 29 0.74 0.59 -17.23
N VAL A 30 0.03 -0.38 -17.81
CA VAL A 30 0.60 -1.32 -18.77
C VAL A 30 1.12 -0.58 -20.00
N LEU A 31 0.36 0.38 -20.56
CA LEU A 31 0.84 1.22 -21.68
C LEU A 31 2.12 1.97 -21.29
N ARG A 32 2.15 2.59 -20.12
CA ARG A 32 3.31 3.36 -19.62
C ARG A 32 4.56 2.48 -19.49
N TRP A 33 4.44 1.31 -18.89
CA TRP A 33 5.54 0.38 -18.71
C TRP A 33 6.00 -0.24 -20.04
N THR A 34 5.07 -0.66 -20.89
CA THR A 34 5.38 -1.22 -22.19
C THR A 34 6.12 -0.21 -23.06
N ARG A 35 5.67 1.06 -23.08
CA ARG A 35 6.38 2.13 -23.79
C ARG A 35 7.83 2.27 -23.31
N ARG A 36 8.06 2.29 -21.98
CA ARG A 36 9.40 2.38 -21.41
C ARG A 36 10.30 1.20 -21.78
N ILE A 37 9.74 0.00 -21.86
CA ILE A 37 10.50 -1.20 -22.28
C ILE A 37 10.96 -1.06 -23.73
N PHE A 38 10.08 -0.65 -24.63
CA PHE A 38 10.43 -0.43 -26.04
C PHE A 38 11.40 0.74 -26.22
N ASP A 39 11.22 1.84 -25.50
CA ASP A 39 12.16 2.97 -25.49
C ASP A 39 13.55 2.54 -25.01
N TYR A 40 13.62 1.68 -24.00
CA TYR A 40 14.88 1.09 -23.55
C TYR A 40 15.52 0.24 -24.65
N GLY A 41 14.73 -0.59 -25.36
CA GLY A 41 15.21 -1.38 -26.50
C GLY A 41 15.82 -0.51 -27.61
N ILE A 42 15.18 0.62 -27.93
CA ILE A 42 15.70 1.60 -28.91
C ILE A 42 17.03 2.20 -28.42
N LYS A 43 17.09 2.64 -27.14
CA LYS A 43 18.32 3.17 -26.54
C LYS A 43 19.48 2.18 -26.52
N ARG A 44 19.20 0.90 -26.58
CA ARG A 44 20.19 -0.20 -26.66
C ARG A 44 20.46 -0.68 -28.10
N HIS A 45 19.91 0.00 -29.10
CA HIS A 45 20.03 -0.36 -30.52
C HIS A 45 19.51 -1.78 -30.83
N ALA A 46 18.63 -2.32 -29.98
CA ALA A 46 17.98 -3.61 -30.18
C ALA A 46 16.68 -3.49 -30.97
N LEU A 47 16.11 -2.29 -31.07
CA LEU A 47 14.86 -1.99 -31.78
C LEU A 47 14.97 -0.64 -32.46
N GLU A 48 14.27 -0.48 -33.57
CA GLU A 48 14.21 0.77 -34.33
C GLU A 48 12.98 1.60 -34.03
N ILE A 49 11.86 0.96 -33.68
CA ILE A 49 10.56 1.60 -33.55
C ILE A 49 9.90 1.15 -32.23
N ASN A 50 9.23 2.10 -31.54
CA ASN A 50 8.38 1.81 -30.40
C ASN A 50 6.93 1.65 -30.87
N PRO A 51 6.32 0.45 -30.78
CA PRO A 51 4.94 0.22 -31.20
C PRO A 51 3.90 0.93 -30.33
N CYS A 52 4.31 1.49 -29.17
CA CYS A 52 3.45 2.26 -28.27
C CYS A 52 3.47 3.78 -28.55
N SER A 53 4.27 4.27 -29.52
CA SER A 53 4.49 5.71 -29.74
C SER A 53 3.22 6.46 -30.10
N ALA A 54 2.31 5.83 -30.84
CA ALA A 54 1.05 6.44 -31.30
C ALA A 54 -0.08 6.42 -30.25
N PHE A 55 0.07 5.69 -29.14
CA PHE A 55 -0.98 5.57 -28.13
C PHE A 55 -0.86 6.65 -27.06
N GLU A 56 -1.98 7.20 -26.63
CA GLU A 56 -2.09 8.11 -25.50
C GLU A 56 -2.78 7.44 -24.30
N VAL A 57 -2.81 8.13 -23.17
CA VAL A 57 -3.49 7.66 -21.95
C VAL A 57 -5.00 7.48 -22.18
N SER A 58 -5.59 8.31 -23.05
CA SER A 58 -7.00 8.21 -23.49
C SER A 58 -7.31 6.87 -24.18
N ASP A 59 -6.34 6.31 -24.91
CA ASP A 59 -6.52 5.04 -25.63
C ASP A 59 -6.42 3.82 -24.69
N ALA A 60 -5.83 4.03 -23.52
CA ALA A 60 -5.60 2.99 -22.50
C ALA A 60 -6.55 3.09 -21.29
N GLY A 61 -7.71 3.71 -21.43
CA GLY A 61 -8.67 3.83 -20.32
C GLY A 61 -8.76 5.21 -19.67
N GLY A 62 -7.97 6.19 -20.15
CA GLY A 62 -8.06 7.58 -19.75
C GLY A 62 -7.25 7.96 -18.52
N LYS A 63 -7.45 9.19 -18.07
CA LYS A 63 -6.78 9.71 -16.87
C LYS A 63 -7.31 9.02 -15.62
N GLU A 64 -6.39 8.63 -14.75
CA GLU A 64 -6.73 8.17 -13.41
C GLU A 64 -7.39 9.32 -12.63
N VAL A 65 -8.61 9.10 -12.17
CA VAL A 65 -9.30 10.02 -11.28
C VAL A 65 -8.88 9.71 -9.85
N ALA A 66 -8.30 10.70 -9.18
CA ALA A 66 -7.91 10.55 -7.79
C ALA A 66 -9.15 10.21 -6.94
N ARG A 67 -9.02 9.18 -6.14
CA ARG A 67 -10.09 8.75 -5.26
C ARG A 67 -10.27 9.76 -4.13
N GLU A 68 -11.46 10.37 -4.02
CA GLU A 68 -11.79 11.35 -2.98
C GLU A 68 -12.54 10.71 -1.80
N ARG A 69 -12.11 9.53 -1.38
CA ARG A 69 -12.74 8.77 -0.29
C ARG A 69 -11.98 8.95 1.02
N TRP A 70 -12.67 9.39 2.05
CA TRP A 70 -12.22 9.36 3.46
C TRP A 70 -13.29 8.70 4.32
N LEU A 71 -12.95 8.25 5.52
CA LEU A 71 -13.89 7.71 6.49
C LEU A 71 -14.52 8.85 7.29
N THR A 72 -15.85 8.91 7.30
CA THR A 72 -16.58 9.84 8.16
C THR A 72 -16.44 9.45 9.63
N ARG A 73 -16.79 10.36 10.55
CA ARG A 73 -16.79 10.07 11.98
C ARG A 73 -17.62 8.83 12.33
N ASP A 74 -18.81 8.70 11.77
CA ASP A 74 -19.71 7.57 12.04
C ASP A 74 -19.13 6.27 11.46
N GLU A 75 -18.52 6.30 10.30
CA GLU A 75 -17.81 5.16 9.74
C GLU A 75 -16.59 4.75 10.57
N LEU A 76 -15.87 5.71 11.16
CA LEU A 76 -14.78 5.41 12.11
C LEU A 76 -15.29 4.74 13.37
N ILE A 77 -16.39 5.21 13.94
CA ILE A 77 -17.03 4.55 15.11
C ILE A 77 -17.39 3.10 14.76
N ARG A 78 -18.03 2.91 13.62
CA ARG A 78 -18.38 1.57 13.11
C ARG A 78 -17.16 0.70 12.83
N LEU A 79 -16.08 1.28 12.29
CA LEU A 79 -14.81 0.60 12.08
C LEU A 79 -14.25 0.03 13.40
N PHE A 80 -14.25 0.82 14.46
CA PHE A 80 -13.79 0.36 15.78
C PHE A 80 -14.69 -0.73 16.37
N GLN A 81 -16.00 -0.68 16.15
CA GLN A 81 -16.93 -1.75 16.54
C GLN A 81 -16.68 -3.01 15.73
N ALA A 82 -16.57 -2.89 14.41
CA ALA A 82 -16.31 -4.00 13.49
C ALA A 82 -14.97 -4.71 13.78
N MET A 83 -13.92 -3.97 14.15
CA MET A 83 -12.64 -4.57 14.55
C MET A 83 -12.78 -5.53 15.76
N ARG A 84 -13.72 -5.26 16.67
CA ARG A 84 -13.99 -6.12 17.84
C ARG A 84 -14.80 -7.36 17.47
N MET A 85 -15.64 -7.27 16.42
CA MET A 85 -16.55 -8.34 15.98
C MET A 85 -15.89 -9.25 14.94
N ALA A 86 -14.97 -8.73 14.15
CA ALA A 86 -14.38 -9.43 13.00
C ALA A 86 -13.64 -10.70 13.42
N LYS A 87 -14.15 -11.86 12.98
CA LYS A 87 -13.57 -13.15 13.30
C LYS A 87 -12.14 -13.29 12.77
N GLY A 88 -11.22 -13.63 13.65
CA GLY A 88 -9.81 -13.82 13.31
C GLY A 88 -9.07 -12.50 13.02
N PHE A 89 -9.61 -11.36 13.45
CA PHE A 89 -8.91 -10.09 13.49
C PHE A 89 -8.14 -9.99 14.81
N SER A 90 -6.81 -9.95 14.74
CA SER A 90 -5.97 -10.00 15.94
C SER A 90 -5.83 -8.65 16.63
N ARG A 91 -5.54 -8.67 17.94
CA ARG A 91 -5.25 -7.46 18.71
C ARG A 91 -4.08 -6.65 18.11
N GLN A 92 -3.03 -7.31 17.60
CA GLN A 92 -1.95 -6.63 16.87
C GLN A 92 -2.46 -5.83 15.66
N ASN A 93 -3.41 -6.39 14.88
CA ASN A 93 -3.99 -5.65 13.76
C ASN A 93 -4.80 -4.45 14.24
N GLU A 94 -5.56 -4.60 15.32
CA GLU A 94 -6.35 -3.50 15.91
C GLU A 94 -5.43 -2.34 16.34
N LEU A 95 -4.38 -2.64 17.08
CA LEU A 95 -3.38 -1.65 17.51
C LEU A 95 -2.70 -0.98 16.30
N THR A 96 -2.35 -1.78 15.28
CA THR A 96 -1.74 -1.26 14.06
C THR A 96 -2.68 -0.31 13.31
N PHE A 97 -3.98 -0.64 13.21
CA PHE A 97 -4.96 0.23 12.56
C PHE A 97 -5.20 1.52 13.35
N LYS A 98 -5.23 1.44 14.68
CA LYS A 98 -5.31 2.62 15.55
C LYS A 98 -4.12 3.54 15.35
N LEU A 99 -2.90 2.99 15.29
CA LEU A 99 -1.68 3.76 15.00
C LEU A 99 -1.72 4.43 13.63
N LEU A 100 -2.13 3.70 12.58
CA LEU A 100 -2.24 4.26 11.23
C LEU A 100 -3.24 5.41 11.16
N LEU A 101 -4.40 5.28 11.84
CA LEU A 101 -5.43 6.32 11.90
C LEU A 101 -4.96 7.56 12.69
N THR A 102 -4.24 7.34 13.80
CA THR A 102 -3.83 8.43 14.69
C THR A 102 -2.60 9.18 14.17
N LEU A 103 -1.61 8.44 13.64
CA LEU A 103 -0.35 9.03 13.20
C LEU A 103 -0.39 9.48 11.74
N CYS A 104 -1.40 9.07 10.96
CA CYS A 104 -1.54 9.38 9.55
C CYS A 104 -0.30 9.04 8.70
N VAL A 105 0.49 8.05 9.11
CA VAL A 105 1.70 7.58 8.42
C VAL A 105 1.37 6.64 7.26
N ARG A 106 2.32 6.44 6.35
CA ARG A 106 2.13 5.46 5.29
C ARG A 106 2.20 4.04 5.85
N LYS A 107 1.38 3.17 5.28
CA LYS A 107 1.29 1.75 5.69
C LYS A 107 2.66 1.10 5.87
N MET A 108 3.56 1.22 4.90
CA MET A 108 4.86 0.59 4.95
C MET A 108 5.85 1.26 5.90
N GLU A 109 5.68 2.55 6.18
CA GLU A 109 6.47 3.23 7.21
C GLU A 109 6.24 2.55 8.57
N LEU A 110 4.99 2.22 8.93
CA LEU A 110 4.70 1.49 10.17
C LEU A 110 4.98 -0.01 10.08
N CYS A 111 4.66 -0.68 8.96
CA CYS A 111 4.89 -2.14 8.82
C CYS A 111 6.36 -2.53 8.95
N ALA A 112 7.26 -1.69 8.45
CA ALA A 112 8.71 -1.89 8.52
C ALA A 112 9.38 -1.04 9.60
N ALA A 113 8.64 -0.58 10.62
CA ALA A 113 9.18 0.19 11.73
C ALA A 113 10.02 -0.68 12.67
N ARG A 114 11.11 -0.11 13.16
CA ARG A 114 11.99 -0.74 14.15
C ARG A 114 11.82 -0.07 15.50
N TRP A 115 11.99 -0.82 16.57
CA TRP A 115 11.90 -0.28 17.93
C TRP A 115 12.93 0.81 18.22
N GLU A 116 14.10 0.75 17.60
CA GLU A 116 15.15 1.76 17.72
C GLU A 116 14.77 3.14 17.21
N GLU A 117 13.70 3.24 16.38
CA GLU A 117 13.18 4.49 15.85
C GLU A 117 12.26 5.22 16.84
N PHE A 118 11.84 4.55 17.94
CA PHE A 118 10.86 5.09 18.87
C PHE A 118 11.50 5.49 20.20
N ASP A 119 11.47 6.78 20.50
CA ASP A 119 11.62 7.29 21.86
C ASP A 119 10.24 7.34 22.51
N LEU A 120 9.88 6.27 23.24
CA LEU A 120 8.57 6.17 23.88
C LEU A 120 8.46 7.05 25.15
N ASP A 121 9.56 7.47 25.73
CA ASP A 121 9.57 8.34 26.92
C ASP A 121 9.54 9.82 26.50
N GLY A 122 10.26 10.16 25.43
CA GLY A 122 10.16 11.45 24.76
C GLY A 122 8.91 11.59 23.87
N ALA A 123 8.14 10.49 23.67
CA ALA A 123 6.94 10.45 22.85
C ALA A 123 7.16 10.89 21.40
N ILE A 124 8.24 10.41 20.79
CA ILE A 124 8.62 10.74 19.41
C ILE A 124 8.95 9.44 18.64
N TRP A 125 8.55 9.39 17.37
CA TRP A 125 9.01 8.41 16.39
C TRP A 125 9.90 9.10 15.37
N HIS A 126 11.18 8.74 15.35
CA HIS A 126 12.19 9.21 14.40
C HIS A 126 12.15 8.35 13.15
N LEU A 127 11.36 8.71 12.15
CA LEU A 127 11.32 8.00 10.86
C LEU A 127 12.55 8.40 10.04
N PRO A 128 13.50 7.48 9.77
CA PRO A 128 14.72 7.82 9.05
C PRO A 128 14.46 8.06 7.55
N GLU A 129 15.36 8.82 6.90
CA GLU A 129 15.26 9.23 5.50
C GLU A 129 15.13 8.04 4.54
N GLU A 130 15.86 6.94 4.78
CA GLU A 130 15.87 5.75 3.91
C GLU A 130 14.52 5.04 3.88
N ARG A 131 13.67 5.27 4.87
CA ARG A 131 12.35 4.66 5.00
C ARG A 131 11.21 5.62 4.70
N SER A 132 11.50 6.91 4.66
CA SER A 132 10.56 7.93 4.22
C SER A 132 10.42 7.89 2.68
N LYS A 133 9.19 7.95 2.18
CA LYS A 133 8.94 7.94 0.73
C LYS A 133 9.57 9.14 0.01
N ASN A 134 9.72 10.25 0.71
CA ASN A 134 10.23 11.50 0.13
C ASN A 134 11.75 11.64 0.31
N GLY A 135 12.41 10.74 1.06
CA GLY A 135 13.84 10.80 1.34
C GLY A 135 14.22 11.83 2.42
N ASP A 136 13.27 12.30 3.23
CA ASP A 136 13.50 13.19 4.35
C ASP A 136 13.26 12.45 5.66
N ALA A 137 14.14 12.62 6.65
CA ALA A 137 13.87 12.15 8.02
C ALA A 137 12.75 12.99 8.65
N ILE A 138 11.87 12.34 9.40
CA ILE A 138 10.67 12.99 9.98
C ILE A 138 10.54 12.58 11.44
N ASP A 139 10.44 13.56 12.32
CA ASP A 139 10.06 13.36 13.71
C ASP A 139 8.53 13.44 13.85
N ILE A 140 7.94 12.33 14.26
CA ILE A 140 6.49 12.18 14.38
C ILE A 140 6.13 12.16 15.88
N PRO A 141 5.42 13.18 16.39
CA PRO A 141 4.99 13.19 17.78
C PRO A 141 3.98 12.07 18.04
N LEU A 142 4.12 11.39 19.17
CA LEU A 142 3.27 10.29 19.58
C LEU A 142 2.29 10.76 20.65
N PRO A 143 0.98 10.87 20.38
CA PRO A 143 -0.03 11.10 21.41
C PRO A 143 -0.01 9.98 22.46
N SER A 144 -0.37 10.28 23.71
CA SER A 144 -0.35 9.32 24.82
C SER A 144 -1.01 7.97 24.47
N PRO A 145 -2.18 7.90 23.79
CA PRO A 145 -2.73 6.62 23.38
C PRO A 145 -1.85 5.83 22.42
N ALA A 146 -1.12 6.51 21.52
CA ALA A 146 -0.21 5.83 20.58
C ALA A 146 0.98 5.21 21.31
N VAL A 147 1.52 5.89 22.30
CA VAL A 147 2.58 5.34 23.18
C VAL A 147 2.09 4.09 23.93
N GLU A 148 0.89 4.12 24.47
CA GLU A 148 0.28 2.94 25.13
C GLU A 148 0.12 1.77 24.16
N TRP A 149 -0.38 2.00 22.93
CA TRP A 149 -0.53 0.97 21.92
C TRP A 149 0.81 0.40 21.45
N LEU A 150 1.85 1.23 21.36
CA LEU A 150 3.20 0.78 21.04
C LEU A 150 3.79 -0.06 22.17
N ARG A 151 3.61 0.34 23.42
CA ARG A 151 4.01 -0.46 24.59
C ARG A 151 3.28 -1.81 24.63
N GLU A 152 2.01 -1.85 24.31
CA GLU A 152 1.24 -3.10 24.16
C GLU A 152 1.77 -3.93 22.99
N LEU A 153 2.03 -3.34 21.82
CA LEU A 153 2.63 -4.05 20.67
C LEU A 153 3.99 -4.67 21.00
N ARG A 154 4.76 -4.03 21.87
CA ARG A 154 6.07 -4.56 22.29
C ARG A 154 5.95 -5.90 23.01
N THR A 155 4.86 -6.15 23.73
CA THR A 155 4.62 -7.46 24.37
C THR A 155 4.40 -8.59 23.35
N PHE A 156 3.95 -8.28 22.15
CA PHE A 156 3.76 -9.25 21.06
C PHE A 156 4.99 -9.44 20.17
N SER A 157 5.99 -8.57 20.27
CA SER A 157 7.13 -8.58 19.34
C SER A 157 8.18 -9.67 19.62
N CYS A 158 8.09 -10.39 20.75
CA CYS A 158 8.98 -11.50 21.11
C CYS A 158 10.47 -11.15 20.96
N ASN A 159 10.90 -10.00 21.46
CA ASN A 159 12.28 -9.48 21.36
C ASN A 159 12.75 -9.20 19.91
N SER A 160 11.85 -9.15 18.95
CA SER A 160 12.17 -8.72 17.61
C SER A 160 12.59 -7.25 17.59
N LYS A 161 13.53 -6.89 16.70
CA LYS A 161 13.84 -5.48 16.43
C LYS A 161 12.71 -4.72 15.70
N TRP A 162 11.76 -5.45 15.13
CA TRP A 162 10.62 -4.90 14.37
C TRP A 162 9.41 -4.72 15.26
N VAL A 163 8.69 -3.61 15.07
CA VAL A 163 7.41 -3.34 15.77
C VAL A 163 6.36 -4.37 15.38
N LEU A 164 6.34 -4.72 14.10
CA LEU A 164 5.41 -5.69 13.52
C LEU A 164 6.20 -6.83 12.85
N PRO A 165 6.73 -7.79 13.63
CA PRO A 165 7.52 -8.90 13.10
C PRO A 165 6.68 -9.82 12.22
N ALA A 166 7.33 -10.50 11.27
CA ALA A 166 6.70 -11.51 10.43
C ALA A 166 6.14 -12.66 11.30
N ARG A 167 4.86 -12.99 11.12
CA ARG A 167 4.17 -14.01 11.95
C ARG A 167 4.66 -15.44 11.76
N LYS A 168 5.34 -15.72 10.63
CA LYS A 168 5.96 -17.02 10.33
C LYS A 168 7.37 -16.74 9.84
N MET A 169 8.36 -17.08 10.66
CA MET A 169 9.79 -16.80 10.38
C MET A 169 10.44 -17.77 9.39
N GLN A 170 9.85 -18.94 9.15
CA GLN A 170 10.45 -19.95 8.26
C GLN A 170 10.46 -19.46 6.80
N ASN A 171 11.66 -19.40 6.22
CA ASN A 171 11.95 -19.09 4.80
C ASN A 171 11.50 -17.71 4.31
N ARG A 172 11.48 -16.67 5.15
CA ARG A 172 11.11 -15.32 4.70
C ARG A 172 12.32 -14.40 4.55
N MET A 173 12.43 -13.82 3.35
CA MET A 173 13.39 -12.74 3.08
C MET A 173 13.03 -11.44 3.81
N ILE A 174 11.77 -11.24 4.17
CA ILE A 174 11.26 -10.03 4.83
C ILE A 174 10.95 -10.35 6.30
N PRO A 175 11.65 -9.72 7.26
CA PRO A 175 11.54 -10.05 8.69
C PRO A 175 10.37 -9.36 9.41
N HIS A 176 9.64 -8.45 8.76
CA HIS A 176 8.44 -7.79 9.25
C HIS A 176 7.20 -8.24 8.49
N ILE A 177 6.00 -7.78 8.87
CA ILE A 177 4.76 -8.11 8.15
C ILE A 177 4.84 -7.61 6.71
N GLN A 178 4.27 -8.42 5.79
CA GLN A 178 4.24 -8.09 4.37
C GLN A 178 3.21 -6.99 4.07
N GLU A 179 3.39 -6.32 2.94
CA GLU A 179 2.49 -5.28 2.47
C GLU A 179 1.02 -5.71 2.36
N SER A 180 0.78 -6.96 1.98
CA SER A 180 -0.56 -7.55 1.84
C SER A 180 -1.24 -7.90 3.17
N THR A 181 -0.51 -7.94 4.29
CA THR A 181 -1.04 -8.41 5.59
C THR A 181 -2.19 -7.51 6.09
N LEU A 182 -2.01 -6.20 6.05
CA LEU A 182 -3.02 -5.27 6.56
C LEU A 182 -4.25 -5.17 5.64
N PRO A 183 -4.14 -5.15 4.30
CA PRO A 183 -5.30 -5.26 3.41
C PRO A 183 -6.14 -6.52 3.64
N VAL A 184 -5.50 -7.67 3.84
CA VAL A 184 -6.20 -8.93 4.18
C VAL A 184 -6.89 -8.84 5.54
N ALA A 185 -6.26 -8.22 6.53
CA ALA A 185 -6.87 -7.97 7.83
C ALA A 185 -8.07 -7.00 7.71
N LEU A 186 -7.93 -5.93 6.91
CA LEU A 186 -9.01 -4.97 6.66
C LEU A 186 -10.22 -5.62 5.99
N ALA A 187 -10.02 -6.56 5.07
CA ALA A 187 -11.11 -7.26 4.41
C ALA A 187 -12.04 -7.98 5.42
N LYS A 188 -11.49 -8.50 6.52
CA LYS A 188 -12.29 -9.12 7.59
C LYS A 188 -13.16 -8.10 8.33
N VAL A 189 -12.61 -6.92 8.60
CA VAL A 189 -13.36 -5.84 9.27
C VAL A 189 -14.44 -5.28 8.34
N ARG A 190 -14.14 -5.14 7.05
CA ARG A 190 -15.10 -4.67 6.04
C ARG A 190 -16.29 -5.63 5.86
N ALA A 191 -16.08 -6.93 6.07
CA ALA A 191 -17.16 -7.91 6.02
C ALA A 191 -18.24 -7.64 7.09
N GLU A 192 -17.88 -7.01 8.21
CA GLU A 192 -18.81 -6.55 9.27
C GLU A 192 -19.46 -5.19 8.96
N MET A 193 -19.12 -4.57 7.83
CA MET A 193 -19.58 -3.23 7.41
C MET A 193 -20.02 -3.23 5.94
N PRO A 194 -20.94 -4.11 5.51
CA PRO A 194 -21.25 -4.34 4.09
C PRO A 194 -21.88 -3.14 3.38
N ASP A 195 -22.54 -2.26 4.12
CA ASP A 195 -23.21 -1.05 3.64
C ASP A 195 -22.29 0.18 3.57
N VAL A 196 -21.06 0.09 4.09
CA VAL A 196 -20.08 1.18 3.99
C VAL A 196 -19.36 1.10 2.65
N PRO A 197 -19.32 2.22 1.89
CA PRO A 197 -18.59 2.26 0.62
C PRO A 197 -17.15 1.80 0.76
N ASN A 198 -16.64 1.13 -0.27
CA ASN A 198 -15.30 0.55 -0.25
C ASN A 198 -14.22 1.55 0.17
N TYR A 199 -13.41 1.18 1.16
CA TYR A 199 -12.27 1.94 1.67
C TYR A 199 -11.04 1.03 1.83
N THR A 200 -9.88 1.64 1.89
CA THR A 200 -8.57 0.98 1.96
C THR A 200 -7.75 1.51 3.13
N ILE A 201 -6.63 0.87 3.43
CA ILE A 201 -5.68 1.37 4.45
C ILE A 201 -5.18 2.80 4.10
N HIS A 202 -5.11 3.14 2.81
CA HIS A 202 -4.66 4.47 2.39
C HIS A 202 -5.67 5.57 2.77
N ASP A 203 -6.95 5.24 2.82
CA ASP A 203 -8.01 6.18 3.20
C ASP A 203 -8.00 6.50 4.71
N PHE A 204 -7.26 5.76 5.53
CA PHE A 204 -7.00 6.10 6.95
C PHE A 204 -6.16 7.37 7.12
N ARG A 205 -5.43 7.76 6.09
CA ARG A 205 -4.54 8.93 6.11
C ARG A 205 -5.20 10.19 5.51
N ARG A 206 -6.40 10.08 4.99
CA ARG A 206 -7.16 11.18 4.39
C ARG A 206 -8.17 11.73 5.37
#